data_0e9f49fb7e8ce8fb96b6e5efa1871d56
#
_entry.id   0e9f49fb7e8ce8fb96b6e5efa1871d56
#
_cell.length_a   1.000
_cell.length_b   1.000
_cell.length_c   1.000
_cell.angle_alpha   90.00
_cell.angle_beta   90.00
_cell.angle_gamma   90.00
#
_symmetry.space_group_name_H-M   'P 1'
#
loop_
_entity.id
_entity.type
_entity.pdbx_description
1 polymer ?
#
loop_
_entity_poly.entity_id
_entity_poly.type
_entity_poly.pdbx_seq_one_letter_code
_entity_poly.pdbx_strand_id
1 'polypeptide(L)'
;MAETGDRSSTSNDLSEISSEMALLGKYEVGKLLGYGAFAKVYQARNMQTGETVAIKAVSKKKVLRGKMMAQVKREIAIMRRLNHPNIVKLIEVLATKSKVYFVMEYAKGGEFLTRINKGRFSEELCRRYFQQLISAVGFCHSRGVFHRDLKPENLLFDENWNLKVTDFGLSTMTEQVRQDGLLHTFCGTPAYVAPEILSKKGYDGAKADIWSCGIVLYVLHAGYLPFNDANRTAMYRNIYRGEYKFPKWTSPELRRLISRLLDTNPETRITIDEIINDPWFKNGYKEVKVQPVDFDLKEETQSNVRFNAFDLISFSTGFDLSGLFNDTEFSVQRERFVSAEKPWRIIERIKEEVAKMENVEVISMRESGIRLEHLGNNLVIAIDINQLTEELVVVEAGRRELTAGSSDEIWNEKLKPRLSDLVYNSESEL
;
A
#
# COMPACT_ATOMS: atom_id res chain seq x y z
N MET A 1 -15.74 -38.27 4.24
CA MET A 1 -15.95 -37.83 5.62
C MET A 1 -15.81 -36.33 5.64
N ALA A 2 -16.90 -35.62 5.88
CA ALA A 2 -16.97 -34.16 5.80
C ALA A 2 -16.27 -33.53 7.01
N GLU A 3 -15.42 -32.55 6.75
CA GLU A 3 -14.77 -31.70 7.76
C GLU A 3 -15.83 -30.86 8.48
N THR A 4 -16.16 -31.24 9.69
CA THR A 4 -16.89 -30.45 10.69
C THR A 4 -15.87 -29.74 11.58
N GLY A 5 -15.12 -28.79 11.05
CA GLY A 5 -14.15 -28.01 11.79
C GLY A 5 -14.12 -26.59 11.32
N ASP A 6 -14.76 -25.69 12.06
CA ASP A 6 -14.42 -24.26 12.23
C ASP A 6 -15.59 -23.26 12.21
N ARG A 7 -16.78 -23.66 12.64
CA ARG A 7 -17.86 -22.67 12.87
C ARG A 7 -17.73 -21.91 14.21
N SER A 8 -16.98 -22.43 15.18
CA SER A 8 -16.81 -21.80 16.50
C SER A 8 -15.74 -20.70 16.52
N SER A 9 -14.71 -20.81 15.67
CA SER A 9 -13.65 -19.79 15.59
C SER A 9 -14.11 -18.52 14.89
N THR A 10 -15.04 -18.61 13.94
CA THR A 10 -15.56 -17.46 13.19
C THR A 10 -16.49 -16.58 14.01
N SER A 11 -17.30 -17.15 14.92
CA SER A 11 -18.22 -16.39 15.77
C SER A 11 -17.48 -15.60 16.86
N ASN A 12 -16.43 -16.18 17.46
CA ASN A 12 -15.61 -15.49 18.45
C ASN A 12 -14.79 -14.34 17.83
N ASP A 13 -14.25 -14.55 16.63
CA ASP A 13 -13.52 -13.48 15.89
C ASP A 13 -14.43 -12.31 15.51
N LEU A 14 -15.67 -12.59 15.07
CA LEU A 14 -16.64 -11.54 14.73
C LEU A 14 -17.05 -10.72 15.96
N SER A 15 -17.28 -11.36 17.10
CA SER A 15 -17.64 -10.69 18.34
C SER A 15 -16.47 -9.82 18.86
N GLU A 16 -15.23 -10.31 18.78
CA GLU A 16 -14.05 -9.57 19.17
C GLU A 16 -13.82 -8.34 18.25
N ILE A 17 -13.90 -8.53 16.92
CA ILE A 17 -13.74 -7.43 15.96
C ILE A 17 -14.89 -6.43 16.10
N SER A 18 -16.12 -6.88 16.25
CA SER A 18 -17.28 -5.98 16.45
C SER A 18 -17.16 -5.19 17.72
N SER A 19 -16.66 -5.78 18.82
CA SER A 19 -16.43 -5.03 20.07
C SER A 19 -15.28 -4.05 19.96
N GLU A 20 -14.17 -4.39 19.30
CA GLU A 20 -13.06 -3.47 19.07
C GLU A 20 -13.46 -2.31 18.16
N MET A 21 -14.26 -2.57 17.10
CA MET A 21 -14.71 -1.54 16.16
C MET A 21 -15.85 -0.69 16.73
N ALA A 22 -16.74 -1.26 17.56
CA ALA A 22 -17.75 -0.50 18.31
C ALA A 22 -17.12 0.42 19.35
N LEU A 23 -15.98 0.05 19.93
CA LEU A 23 -15.18 0.92 20.79
C LEU A 23 -14.63 2.15 20.04
N LEU A 24 -14.30 2.00 18.73
CA LEU A 24 -13.93 3.13 17.88
C LEU A 24 -15.15 3.93 17.40
N GLY A 25 -16.39 3.46 17.64
CA GLY A 25 -17.64 4.16 17.33
C GLY A 25 -17.88 4.47 15.87
N LYS A 26 -17.14 3.79 14.96
CA LYS A 26 -17.09 4.22 13.55
C LYS A 26 -17.62 3.21 12.56
N TYR A 27 -17.44 1.91 12.80
CA TYR A 27 -17.83 0.86 11.86
C TYR A 27 -18.61 -0.27 12.52
N GLU A 28 -19.73 -0.63 11.93
CA GLU A 28 -20.48 -1.84 12.24
C GLU A 28 -19.99 -2.97 11.34
N VAL A 29 -19.33 -3.99 11.93
CA VAL A 29 -18.75 -5.11 11.18
C VAL A 29 -19.82 -6.15 10.89
N GLY A 30 -19.93 -6.53 9.60
CA GLY A 30 -20.89 -7.50 9.08
C GLY A 30 -20.23 -8.84 8.71
N LYS A 31 -20.64 -9.41 7.57
CA LYS A 31 -20.21 -10.74 7.13
C LYS A 31 -18.74 -10.82 6.74
N LEU A 32 -18.14 -11.97 6.93
CA LEU A 32 -16.84 -12.34 6.39
C LEU A 32 -16.92 -12.43 4.86
N LEU A 33 -16.03 -11.70 4.16
CA LEU A 33 -15.90 -11.71 2.70
C LEU A 33 -14.82 -12.66 2.22
N GLY A 34 -13.71 -12.79 2.97
CA GLY A 34 -12.59 -13.64 2.60
C GLY A 34 -11.59 -13.76 3.74
N TYR A 35 -10.70 -14.73 3.62
CA TYR A 35 -9.64 -14.95 4.60
C TYR A 35 -8.34 -15.36 3.91
N GLY A 36 -7.23 -14.93 4.46
CA GLY A 36 -5.87 -15.33 4.07
C GLY A 36 -5.08 -15.81 5.29
N ALA A 37 -3.83 -16.16 5.09
CA ALA A 37 -2.97 -16.71 6.15
C ALA A 37 -2.85 -15.78 7.38
N PHE A 38 -2.83 -14.46 7.17
CA PHE A 38 -2.56 -13.45 8.19
C PHE A 38 -3.68 -12.44 8.38
N ALA A 39 -4.67 -12.41 7.49
CA ALA A 39 -5.73 -11.42 7.45
C ALA A 39 -7.10 -12.05 7.21
N LYS A 40 -8.14 -11.37 7.69
CA LYS A 40 -9.55 -11.66 7.37
C LYS A 40 -10.17 -10.39 6.81
N VAL A 41 -11.02 -10.50 5.80
CA VAL A 41 -11.71 -9.36 5.18
C VAL A 41 -13.20 -9.44 5.51
N TYR A 42 -13.76 -8.36 6.02
CA TYR A 42 -15.16 -8.26 6.41
C TYR A 42 -15.86 -7.14 5.64
N GLN A 43 -17.12 -7.33 5.33
CA GLN A 43 -18.00 -6.23 4.99
C GLN A 43 -18.31 -5.46 6.28
N ALA A 44 -18.33 -4.13 6.20
CA ALA A 44 -18.72 -3.27 7.32
C ALA A 44 -19.50 -2.06 6.82
N ARG A 45 -20.22 -1.40 7.73
CA ARG A 45 -20.94 -0.16 7.47
C ARG A 45 -20.35 0.96 8.30
N ASN A 46 -20.02 2.06 7.66
CA ASN A 46 -19.66 3.28 8.37
C ASN A 46 -20.91 3.85 9.06
N MET A 47 -20.88 3.98 10.38
CA MET A 47 -22.04 4.40 11.19
C MET A 47 -22.38 5.88 11.00
N GLN A 48 -21.42 6.71 10.59
CA GLN A 48 -21.62 8.14 10.36
C GLN A 48 -22.16 8.45 8.97
N THR A 49 -21.54 7.81 7.92
CA THR A 49 -21.93 8.08 6.52
C THR A 49 -22.97 7.11 5.99
N GLY A 50 -23.14 5.96 6.63
CA GLY A 50 -23.98 4.86 6.14
C GLY A 50 -23.35 4.05 5.00
N GLU A 51 -22.17 4.41 4.53
CA GLU A 51 -21.49 3.74 3.43
C GLU A 51 -21.01 2.34 3.80
N THR A 52 -21.12 1.42 2.84
CA THR A 52 -20.57 0.07 2.99
C THR A 52 -19.10 0.05 2.58
N VAL A 53 -18.23 -0.52 3.42
CA VAL A 53 -16.79 -0.63 3.23
C VAL A 53 -16.34 -2.08 3.37
N ALA A 54 -15.13 -2.39 2.92
CA ALA A 54 -14.42 -3.63 3.21
C ALA A 54 -13.33 -3.37 4.24
N ILE A 55 -13.24 -4.22 5.29
CA ILE A 55 -12.24 -4.09 6.34
C ILE A 55 -11.35 -5.32 6.35
N LYS A 56 -10.07 -5.15 5.98
CA LYS A 56 -9.03 -6.20 6.08
C LYS A 56 -8.39 -6.10 7.47
N ALA A 57 -8.70 -7.05 8.33
CA ALA A 57 -8.18 -7.17 9.70
C ALA A 57 -6.92 -8.04 9.72
N VAL A 58 -5.78 -7.47 10.13
CA VAL A 58 -4.46 -8.12 10.18
C VAL A 58 -4.01 -8.27 11.62
N SER A 59 -3.73 -9.48 12.08
CA SER A 59 -3.27 -9.76 13.44
C SER A 59 -1.83 -9.31 13.66
N LYS A 60 -1.58 -8.36 14.58
CA LYS A 60 -0.24 -7.89 14.97
C LYS A 60 0.65 -9.05 15.44
N LYS A 61 0.10 -9.96 16.25
CA LYS A 61 0.84 -11.13 16.74
C LYS A 61 1.31 -12.06 15.62
N LYS A 62 0.47 -12.29 14.59
CA LYS A 62 0.84 -13.12 13.42
C LYS A 62 1.89 -12.42 12.56
N VAL A 63 1.74 -11.10 12.36
CA VAL A 63 2.69 -10.26 11.60
C VAL A 63 4.08 -10.24 12.26
N LEU A 64 4.15 -10.06 13.58
CA LEU A 64 5.40 -10.08 14.34
C LEU A 64 6.08 -11.46 14.27
N ARG A 65 5.32 -12.54 14.52
CA ARG A 65 5.84 -13.91 14.42
C ARG A 65 6.33 -14.27 13.02
N GLY A 66 5.61 -13.85 11.98
CA GLY A 66 5.94 -14.09 10.58
C GLY A 66 7.01 -13.12 10.03
N LYS A 67 7.54 -12.20 10.83
CA LYS A 67 8.49 -11.15 10.39
C LYS A 67 7.96 -10.33 9.19
N MET A 68 6.64 -10.15 9.09
CA MET A 68 5.97 -9.51 7.95
C MET A 68 5.69 -8.02 8.17
N MET A 69 6.29 -7.40 9.18
CA MET A 69 6.08 -5.99 9.52
C MET A 69 6.38 -5.07 8.33
N ALA A 70 7.55 -5.27 7.70
CA ALA A 70 7.94 -4.49 6.53
C ALA A 70 6.97 -4.65 5.35
N GLN A 71 6.36 -5.83 5.19
CA GLN A 71 5.37 -6.07 4.14
C GLN A 71 4.06 -5.32 4.41
N VAL A 72 3.56 -5.33 5.65
CA VAL A 72 2.35 -4.58 6.04
C VAL A 72 2.56 -3.07 5.87
N LYS A 73 3.71 -2.56 6.34
CA LYS A 73 4.10 -1.16 6.13
C LYS A 73 4.09 -0.78 4.66
N ARG A 74 4.69 -1.60 3.82
CA ARG A 74 4.77 -1.39 2.36
C ARG A 74 3.40 -1.39 1.70
N GLU A 75 2.54 -2.37 2.01
CA GLU A 75 1.17 -2.43 1.48
C GLU A 75 0.41 -1.14 1.75
N ILE A 76 0.54 -0.61 2.97
CA ILE A 76 -0.08 0.65 3.37
C ILE A 76 0.47 1.83 2.53
N ALA A 77 1.80 1.96 2.44
CA ALA A 77 2.44 3.05 1.68
C ALA A 77 2.03 3.02 0.21
N ILE A 78 2.01 1.84 -0.40
CA ILE A 78 1.57 1.64 -1.79
C ILE A 78 0.11 2.05 -1.96
N MET A 79 -0.80 1.51 -1.15
CA MET A 79 -2.23 1.78 -1.30
C MET A 79 -2.60 3.25 -1.11
N ARG A 80 -1.86 3.99 -0.27
CA ARG A 80 -2.08 5.44 -0.10
C ARG A 80 -1.73 6.25 -1.35
N ARG A 81 -0.73 5.82 -2.13
CA ARG A 81 -0.30 6.48 -3.37
C ARG A 81 -1.22 6.17 -4.56
N LEU A 82 -2.08 5.16 -4.43
CA LEU A 82 -2.90 4.66 -5.52
C LEU A 82 -4.36 5.16 -5.41
N ASN A 83 -4.68 6.21 -6.16
CA ASN A 83 -6.05 6.70 -6.32
C ASN A 83 -6.43 6.66 -7.80
N HIS A 84 -7.12 5.58 -8.20
CA HIS A 84 -7.53 5.32 -9.59
C HIS A 84 -8.89 4.63 -9.63
N PRO A 85 -9.77 4.93 -10.59
CA PRO A 85 -11.11 4.34 -10.65
C PRO A 85 -11.12 2.81 -10.77
N ASN A 86 -10.07 2.21 -11.30
CA ASN A 86 -9.94 0.76 -11.44
C ASN A 86 -8.99 0.11 -10.40
N ILE A 87 -8.73 0.79 -9.29
CA ILE A 87 -7.99 0.26 -8.13
C ILE A 87 -8.87 0.41 -6.89
N VAL A 88 -8.90 -0.61 -6.02
CA VAL A 88 -9.61 -0.52 -4.75
C VAL A 88 -8.97 0.55 -3.88
N LYS A 89 -9.74 1.57 -3.53
CA LYS A 89 -9.27 2.71 -2.75
C LYS A 89 -9.08 2.33 -1.28
N LEU A 90 -7.94 2.69 -0.69
CA LEU A 90 -7.76 2.72 0.76
C LEU A 90 -8.41 3.99 1.31
N ILE A 91 -9.37 3.83 2.22
CA ILE A 91 -10.08 4.94 2.85
C ILE A 91 -9.31 5.42 4.08
N GLU A 92 -9.00 4.49 5.00
CA GLU A 92 -8.21 4.76 6.18
C GLU A 92 -7.59 3.48 6.74
N VAL A 93 -6.68 3.63 7.68
CA VAL A 93 -6.14 2.51 8.47
C VAL A 93 -6.36 2.79 9.94
N LEU A 94 -6.85 1.79 10.65
CA LEU A 94 -7.11 1.84 12.07
C LEU A 94 -6.27 0.78 12.79
N ALA A 95 -6.00 0.95 14.07
CA ALA A 95 -5.30 -0.04 14.86
C ALA A 95 -5.83 -0.13 16.28
N THR A 96 -5.80 -1.37 16.81
CA THR A 96 -6.00 -1.68 18.21
C THR A 96 -4.73 -2.29 18.79
N LYS A 97 -4.76 -2.69 20.06
CA LYS A 97 -3.62 -3.42 20.68
C LYS A 97 -3.28 -4.70 19.92
N SER A 98 -4.28 -5.39 19.35
CA SER A 98 -4.15 -6.74 18.78
C SER A 98 -4.10 -6.76 17.24
N LYS A 99 -4.71 -5.80 16.55
CA LYS A 99 -4.93 -5.83 15.09
C LYS A 99 -4.65 -4.50 14.42
N VAL A 100 -4.40 -4.56 13.10
CA VAL A 100 -4.40 -3.42 12.17
C VAL A 100 -5.53 -3.64 11.18
N TYR A 101 -6.30 -2.62 10.90
CA TYR A 101 -7.47 -2.64 10.02
C TYR A 101 -7.26 -1.72 8.83
N PHE A 102 -7.31 -2.27 7.64
CA PHE A 102 -7.36 -1.51 6.40
C PHE A 102 -8.82 -1.32 6.02
N VAL A 103 -9.32 -0.12 6.09
CA VAL A 103 -10.66 0.22 5.63
C VAL A 103 -10.58 0.63 4.16
N MET A 104 -11.28 -0.10 3.31
CA MET A 104 -11.18 0.02 1.86
C MET A 104 -12.57 0.17 1.24
N GLU A 105 -12.59 0.65 0.02
CA GLU A 105 -13.76 0.62 -0.85
C GLU A 105 -14.34 -0.80 -0.94
N TYR A 106 -15.67 -0.91 -0.84
CA TYR A 106 -16.36 -2.17 -1.02
C TYR A 106 -16.80 -2.37 -2.46
N ALA A 107 -16.19 -3.33 -3.13
CA ALA A 107 -16.52 -3.71 -4.50
C ALA A 107 -17.81 -4.55 -4.55
N LYS A 108 -18.97 -3.90 -4.70
CA LYS A 108 -20.31 -4.53 -4.58
C LYS A 108 -20.61 -5.58 -5.65
N GLY A 109 -19.97 -5.50 -6.82
CA GLY A 109 -20.14 -6.47 -7.93
C GLY A 109 -19.48 -7.82 -7.65
N GLY A 110 -18.66 -7.92 -6.59
CA GLY A 110 -18.03 -9.16 -6.13
C GLY A 110 -16.81 -9.58 -6.94
N GLU A 111 -16.46 -10.87 -6.82
CA GLU A 111 -15.26 -11.43 -7.41
C GLU A 111 -15.38 -11.61 -8.93
N PHE A 112 -14.35 -11.19 -9.63
CA PHE A 112 -14.20 -11.36 -11.07
C PHE A 112 -14.15 -12.85 -11.48
N LEU A 113 -13.46 -13.67 -10.68
CA LEU A 113 -13.34 -15.11 -10.89
C LEU A 113 -14.70 -15.83 -10.90
N THR A 114 -15.60 -15.45 -10.00
CA THR A 114 -16.96 -16.03 -9.93
C THR A 114 -17.74 -15.83 -11.24
N ARG A 115 -17.47 -14.75 -11.96
CA ARG A 115 -18.10 -14.47 -13.24
C ARG A 115 -17.43 -15.22 -14.41
N ILE A 116 -16.12 -15.36 -14.40
CA ILE A 116 -15.39 -16.18 -15.39
C ILE A 116 -15.87 -17.64 -15.33
N ASN A 117 -16.10 -18.17 -14.13
CA ASN A 117 -16.55 -19.54 -13.94
C ASN A 117 -17.96 -19.82 -14.50
N LYS A 118 -18.74 -18.75 -14.84
CA LYS A 118 -20.04 -18.88 -15.52
C LYS A 118 -19.92 -18.99 -17.04
N GLY A 119 -18.74 -18.84 -17.58
CA GLY A 119 -18.45 -18.96 -19.01
C GLY A 119 -17.54 -17.85 -19.53
N ARG A 120 -17.06 -18.03 -20.76
CA ARG A 120 -16.21 -17.06 -21.44
C ARG A 120 -16.94 -15.75 -21.70
N PHE A 121 -16.18 -14.66 -21.75
CA PHE A 121 -16.68 -13.36 -22.16
C PHE A 121 -16.65 -13.21 -23.71
N SER A 122 -17.53 -12.34 -24.24
CA SER A 122 -17.36 -11.88 -25.62
C SER A 122 -16.04 -11.11 -25.76
N GLU A 123 -15.50 -11.08 -26.98
CA GLU A 123 -14.23 -10.36 -27.23
C GLU A 123 -14.35 -8.86 -26.90
N GLU A 124 -15.52 -8.28 -27.08
CA GLU A 124 -15.81 -6.90 -26.72
C GLU A 124 -15.73 -6.67 -25.19
N LEU A 125 -16.31 -7.57 -24.39
CA LEU A 125 -16.19 -7.51 -22.91
C LEU A 125 -14.77 -7.77 -22.45
N CYS A 126 -14.04 -8.70 -23.09
CA CYS A 126 -12.61 -8.91 -22.82
C CYS A 126 -11.83 -7.62 -23.04
N ARG A 127 -12.09 -6.92 -24.14
CA ARG A 127 -11.45 -5.64 -24.48
C ARG A 127 -11.75 -4.58 -23.41
N ARG A 128 -13.02 -4.39 -23.06
CA ARG A 128 -13.44 -3.43 -22.03
C ARG A 128 -12.73 -3.66 -20.70
N TYR A 129 -12.71 -4.89 -20.20
CA TYR A 129 -12.07 -5.19 -18.92
C TYR A 129 -10.55 -5.15 -19.00
N PHE A 130 -9.99 -5.54 -20.13
CA PHE A 130 -8.55 -5.43 -20.34
C PHE A 130 -8.08 -3.97 -20.42
N GLN A 131 -8.85 -3.09 -21.03
CA GLN A 131 -8.60 -1.65 -21.05
C GLN A 131 -8.57 -1.08 -19.61
N GLN A 132 -9.50 -1.49 -18.76
CA GLN A 132 -9.56 -1.07 -17.36
C GLN A 132 -8.37 -1.64 -16.54
N LEU A 133 -7.98 -2.89 -16.78
CA LEU A 133 -6.83 -3.51 -16.15
C LEU A 133 -5.53 -2.78 -16.53
N ILE A 134 -5.30 -2.54 -17.82
CA ILE A 134 -4.10 -1.84 -18.31
C ILE A 134 -4.05 -0.39 -17.80
N SER A 135 -5.19 0.28 -17.72
CA SER A 135 -5.27 1.62 -17.12
C SER A 135 -4.82 1.62 -15.66
N ALA A 136 -5.27 0.64 -14.86
CA ALA A 136 -4.85 0.49 -13.46
C ALA A 136 -3.36 0.14 -13.33
N VAL A 137 -2.88 -0.83 -14.12
CA VAL A 137 -1.48 -1.29 -14.06
C VAL A 137 -0.52 -0.20 -14.56
N GLY A 138 -0.86 0.49 -15.65
CA GLY A 138 -0.09 1.63 -16.14
C GLY A 138 0.00 2.77 -15.12
N PHE A 139 -1.10 3.03 -14.40
CA PHE A 139 -1.11 3.99 -13.30
C PHE A 139 -0.20 3.55 -12.14
N CYS A 140 -0.18 2.27 -11.76
CA CYS A 140 0.76 1.75 -10.78
C CYS A 140 2.21 1.93 -11.23
N HIS A 141 2.53 1.52 -12.47
CA HIS A 141 3.88 1.59 -13.02
C HIS A 141 4.39 3.03 -13.12
N SER A 142 3.54 4.00 -13.48
CA SER A 142 3.91 5.42 -13.52
C SER A 142 4.27 6.00 -12.13
N ARG A 143 3.89 5.31 -11.05
CA ARG A 143 4.24 5.63 -9.65
C ARG A 143 5.31 4.72 -9.08
N GLY A 144 5.99 3.96 -9.94
CA GLY A 144 7.02 3.03 -9.52
C GLY A 144 6.51 1.84 -8.68
N VAL A 145 5.22 1.50 -8.78
CA VAL A 145 4.60 0.40 -8.06
C VAL A 145 4.39 -0.79 -9.01
N PHE A 146 4.90 -1.97 -8.64
CA PHE A 146 4.72 -3.23 -9.35
C PHE A 146 3.86 -4.18 -8.51
N HIS A 147 2.78 -4.72 -9.11
CA HIS A 147 1.79 -5.52 -8.37
C HIS A 147 2.31 -6.93 -8.04
N ARG A 148 2.90 -7.64 -9.00
CA ARG A 148 3.56 -8.95 -8.91
C ARG A 148 2.67 -10.16 -8.59
N ASP A 149 1.36 -9.98 -8.42
CA ASP A 149 0.39 -11.08 -8.23
C ASP A 149 -0.95 -10.78 -8.93
N LEU A 150 -0.88 -10.26 -10.17
CA LEU A 150 -2.08 -10.04 -10.97
C LEU A 150 -2.69 -11.37 -11.41
N LYS A 151 -3.94 -11.59 -11.00
CA LYS A 151 -4.73 -12.79 -11.29
C LYS A 151 -6.22 -12.50 -11.07
N PRO A 152 -7.14 -13.31 -11.62
CA PRO A 152 -8.58 -13.09 -11.47
C PRO A 152 -9.09 -12.99 -10.03
N GLU A 153 -8.43 -13.65 -9.08
CA GLU A 153 -8.75 -13.60 -7.65
C GLU A 153 -8.52 -12.22 -7.04
N ASN A 154 -7.57 -11.46 -7.59
CA ASN A 154 -7.24 -10.09 -7.16
C ASN A 154 -7.94 -9.03 -8.01
N LEU A 155 -8.96 -9.42 -8.77
CA LEU A 155 -9.81 -8.54 -9.55
C LEU A 155 -11.25 -8.63 -9.02
N LEU A 156 -11.85 -7.48 -8.78
CA LEU A 156 -13.22 -7.34 -8.29
C LEU A 156 -14.05 -6.50 -9.27
N PHE A 157 -15.35 -6.47 -9.06
CA PHE A 157 -16.25 -5.55 -9.73
C PHE A 157 -16.88 -4.56 -8.75
N ASP A 158 -16.99 -3.30 -9.16
CA ASP A 158 -17.85 -2.34 -8.50
C ASP A 158 -19.33 -2.59 -8.84
N GLU A 159 -20.21 -1.75 -8.32
CA GLU A 159 -21.68 -1.82 -8.58
C GLU A 159 -22.06 -1.57 -10.03
N ASN A 160 -21.20 -0.89 -10.81
CA ASN A 160 -21.40 -0.55 -12.22
C ASN A 160 -20.69 -1.52 -13.17
N TRP A 161 -20.20 -2.66 -12.64
CA TRP A 161 -19.42 -3.64 -13.39
C TRP A 161 -18.12 -3.08 -13.96
N ASN A 162 -17.49 -2.13 -13.30
CA ASN A 162 -16.13 -1.74 -13.60
C ASN A 162 -15.17 -2.60 -12.79
N LEU A 163 -14.05 -2.93 -13.44
CA LEU A 163 -12.98 -3.72 -12.83
C LEU A 163 -12.24 -2.89 -11.77
N LYS A 164 -11.92 -3.53 -10.65
CA LYS A 164 -11.13 -3.01 -9.54
C LYS A 164 -9.99 -3.96 -9.20
N VAL A 165 -8.75 -3.50 -9.32
CA VAL A 165 -7.55 -4.23 -8.87
C VAL A 165 -7.42 -4.11 -7.36
N THR A 166 -7.13 -5.22 -6.67
CA THR A 166 -6.97 -5.29 -5.21
C THR A 166 -5.79 -6.16 -4.82
N ASP A 167 -5.47 -6.20 -3.53
CA ASP A 167 -4.44 -7.02 -2.88
C ASP A 167 -3.00 -6.70 -3.33
N PHE A 168 -2.49 -5.59 -2.81
CA PHE A 168 -1.12 -5.13 -3.00
C PHE A 168 -0.13 -5.79 -2.01
N GLY A 169 -0.51 -6.90 -1.35
CA GLY A 169 0.30 -7.56 -0.33
C GLY A 169 1.64 -8.12 -0.83
N LEU A 170 1.76 -8.44 -2.11
CA LEU A 170 3.03 -8.83 -2.75
C LEU A 170 3.68 -7.70 -3.54
N SER A 171 3.06 -6.53 -3.62
CA SER A 171 3.55 -5.41 -4.41
C SER A 171 4.87 -4.85 -3.88
N THR A 172 5.60 -4.19 -4.75
CA THR A 172 6.89 -3.56 -4.44
C THR A 172 6.97 -2.20 -5.10
N MET A 173 7.90 -1.37 -4.63
CA MET A 173 8.19 -0.05 -5.20
C MET A 173 9.58 -0.02 -5.82
N THR A 174 9.83 0.96 -6.68
CA THR A 174 11.11 1.14 -7.37
C THR A 174 12.29 1.22 -6.40
N GLU A 175 12.09 1.78 -5.18
CA GLU A 175 13.13 1.88 -4.15
C GLU A 175 13.63 0.50 -3.65
N GLN A 176 12.96 -0.58 -4.03
CA GLN A 176 13.33 -1.96 -3.65
C GLN A 176 13.99 -2.74 -4.80
N VAL A 177 14.10 -2.11 -5.93
CA VAL A 177 14.91 -2.58 -7.04
C VAL A 177 16.38 -2.51 -6.62
N ARG A 178 17.14 -3.58 -6.86
CA ARG A 178 18.57 -3.62 -6.51
C ARG A 178 19.39 -2.72 -7.43
N GLN A 179 20.69 -2.59 -7.13
CA GLN A 179 21.62 -1.79 -7.95
C GLN A 179 21.73 -2.26 -9.41
N ASP A 180 21.39 -3.52 -9.69
CA ASP A 180 21.32 -4.09 -11.04
C ASP A 180 20.04 -3.70 -11.80
N GLY A 181 19.17 -2.89 -11.22
CA GLY A 181 17.90 -2.49 -11.82
C GLY A 181 16.82 -3.57 -11.77
N LEU A 182 17.00 -4.67 -11.01
CA LEU A 182 16.11 -5.82 -11.01
C LEU A 182 15.56 -6.17 -9.63
N LEU A 183 14.41 -6.86 -9.65
CA LEU A 183 13.78 -7.49 -8.48
C LEU A 183 14.26 -8.95 -8.37
N HIS A 184 14.49 -9.43 -7.14
CA HIS A 184 15.02 -10.78 -6.90
C HIS A 184 14.10 -11.65 -6.04
N THR A 185 12.94 -11.15 -5.62
CA THR A 185 12.00 -11.91 -4.81
C THR A 185 11.16 -12.84 -5.67
N PHE A 186 11.29 -14.15 -5.46
CA PHE A 186 10.40 -15.13 -6.08
C PHE A 186 9.02 -15.07 -5.42
N CYS A 187 8.02 -14.57 -6.13
CA CYS A 187 6.65 -14.43 -5.64
C CYS A 187 5.64 -14.51 -6.79
N GLY A 188 4.35 -14.58 -6.44
CA GLY A 188 3.24 -14.69 -7.36
C GLY A 188 2.63 -16.09 -7.44
N THR A 189 1.49 -16.19 -8.10
CA THR A 189 0.73 -17.44 -8.28
C THR A 189 1.28 -18.22 -9.49
N PRO A 190 1.70 -19.48 -9.35
CA PRO A 190 2.49 -20.22 -10.35
C PRO A 190 1.99 -20.16 -11.79
N ALA A 191 0.68 -20.23 -12.02
CA ALA A 191 0.09 -20.20 -13.37
C ALA A 191 0.14 -18.83 -14.05
N TYR A 192 0.43 -17.75 -13.30
CA TYR A 192 0.48 -16.36 -13.78
C TYR A 192 1.89 -15.78 -13.78
N VAL A 193 2.87 -16.52 -13.26
CA VAL A 193 4.26 -16.06 -13.11
C VAL A 193 4.97 -16.04 -14.45
N ALA A 194 5.67 -14.95 -14.72
CA ALA A 194 6.49 -14.79 -15.91
C ALA A 194 7.72 -15.70 -15.90
N PRO A 195 8.20 -16.15 -17.09
CA PRO A 195 9.33 -17.09 -17.18
C PRO A 195 10.61 -16.56 -16.55
N GLU A 196 10.90 -15.26 -16.62
CA GLU A 196 12.08 -14.65 -16.01
C GLU A 196 12.06 -14.70 -14.47
N ILE A 197 10.89 -14.70 -13.82
CA ILE A 197 10.78 -14.88 -12.36
C ILE A 197 11.22 -16.30 -11.97
N LEU A 198 10.85 -17.30 -12.79
CA LEU A 198 11.22 -18.70 -12.55
C LEU A 198 12.73 -18.93 -12.69
N SER A 199 13.46 -18.07 -13.44
CA SER A 199 14.90 -18.18 -13.68
C SER A 199 15.75 -17.79 -12.46
N LYS A 200 15.20 -17.05 -11.50
CA LYS A 200 15.84 -16.55 -10.27
C LYS A 200 17.06 -15.63 -10.51
N LYS A 201 17.25 -15.10 -11.71
CA LYS A 201 18.35 -14.21 -12.07
C LYS A 201 18.08 -12.73 -11.82
N GLY A 202 16.88 -12.40 -11.39
CA GLY A 202 16.35 -11.05 -11.31
C GLY A 202 15.37 -10.77 -12.46
N TYR A 203 14.44 -9.82 -12.26
CA TYR A 203 13.43 -9.49 -13.25
C TYR A 203 12.93 -8.05 -13.14
N ASP A 204 12.44 -7.51 -14.26
CA ASP A 204 11.70 -6.25 -14.30
C ASP A 204 10.26 -6.49 -13.84
N GLY A 205 9.83 -5.78 -12.78
CA GLY A 205 8.49 -5.91 -12.22
C GLY A 205 7.39 -5.47 -13.18
N ALA A 206 7.63 -4.44 -14.01
CA ALA A 206 6.67 -3.97 -14.99
C ALA A 206 6.45 -5.01 -16.10
N LYS A 207 7.52 -5.61 -16.61
CA LYS A 207 7.45 -6.66 -17.63
C LYS A 207 6.77 -7.93 -17.11
N ALA A 208 7.00 -8.26 -15.82
CA ALA A 208 6.33 -9.39 -15.18
C ALA A 208 4.82 -9.16 -15.01
N ASP A 209 4.39 -7.94 -14.62
CA ASP A 209 2.97 -7.59 -14.53
C ASP A 209 2.29 -7.65 -15.91
N ILE A 210 2.97 -7.24 -16.99
CA ILE A 210 2.44 -7.33 -18.36
C ILE A 210 2.19 -8.78 -18.77
N TRP A 211 3.12 -9.70 -18.45
CA TRP A 211 2.90 -11.13 -18.67
C TRP A 211 1.62 -11.59 -17.94
N SER A 212 1.48 -11.27 -16.67
CA SER A 212 0.31 -11.64 -15.87
C SER A 212 -0.99 -11.05 -16.44
N CYS A 213 -0.96 -9.80 -16.95
CA CYS A 213 -2.08 -9.21 -17.71
C CYS A 213 -2.42 -10.03 -18.97
N GLY A 214 -1.41 -10.55 -19.67
CA GLY A 214 -1.60 -11.44 -20.82
C GLY A 214 -2.30 -12.75 -20.45
N ILE A 215 -1.92 -13.37 -19.32
CA ILE A 215 -2.61 -14.55 -18.78
C ILE A 215 -4.06 -14.21 -18.44
N VAL A 216 -4.31 -13.10 -17.77
CA VAL A 216 -5.68 -12.64 -17.41
C VAL A 216 -6.51 -12.46 -18.70
N LEU A 217 -6.00 -11.77 -19.72
CA LEU A 217 -6.71 -11.56 -20.99
C LEU A 217 -7.02 -12.89 -21.68
N TYR A 218 -6.06 -13.82 -21.68
CA TYR A 218 -6.29 -15.15 -22.23
C TYR A 218 -7.40 -15.89 -21.47
N VAL A 219 -7.39 -15.88 -20.14
CA VAL A 219 -8.42 -16.54 -19.31
C VAL A 219 -9.81 -15.92 -19.53
N LEU A 220 -9.91 -14.61 -19.67
CA LEU A 220 -11.15 -13.92 -20.01
C LEU A 220 -11.76 -14.41 -21.32
N HIS A 221 -10.91 -14.56 -22.32
CA HIS A 221 -11.31 -14.95 -23.68
C HIS A 221 -11.56 -16.45 -23.81
N ALA A 222 -10.68 -17.27 -23.23
CA ALA A 222 -10.71 -18.72 -23.39
C ALA A 222 -11.61 -19.41 -22.32
N GLY A 223 -11.70 -18.86 -21.11
CA GLY A 223 -12.35 -19.48 -19.95
C GLY A 223 -11.43 -20.48 -19.21
N TYR A 224 -10.18 -20.61 -19.60
CA TYR A 224 -9.18 -21.50 -18.99
C TYR A 224 -7.78 -20.92 -19.12
N LEU A 225 -6.83 -21.45 -18.35
CA LEU A 225 -5.43 -21.01 -18.34
C LEU A 225 -4.69 -21.43 -19.61
N PRO A 226 -3.80 -20.58 -20.19
CA PRO A 226 -2.96 -20.94 -21.33
C PRO A 226 -1.95 -22.04 -20.99
N PHE A 227 -1.41 -22.00 -19.78
CA PHE A 227 -0.45 -22.96 -19.24
C PHE A 227 -1.11 -23.72 -18.09
N ASN A 228 -1.70 -24.85 -18.40
CA ASN A 228 -2.39 -25.70 -17.43
C ASN A 228 -1.91 -27.13 -17.58
N ASP A 229 -1.18 -27.61 -16.57
CA ASP A 229 -0.70 -29.00 -16.50
C ASP A 229 -0.77 -29.46 -15.04
N ALA A 230 -1.24 -30.70 -14.82
CA ALA A 230 -1.28 -31.29 -13.48
C ALA A 230 0.15 -31.45 -12.89
N ASN A 231 1.15 -31.63 -13.76
CA ASN A 231 2.56 -31.65 -13.39
C ASN A 231 3.14 -30.22 -13.43
N ARG A 232 3.47 -29.70 -12.26
CA ARG A 232 4.06 -28.34 -12.13
C ARG A 232 5.33 -28.15 -12.97
N THR A 233 6.17 -29.17 -13.10
CA THR A 233 7.39 -29.10 -13.92
C THR A 233 7.06 -29.00 -15.41
N ALA A 234 6.05 -29.73 -15.88
CA ALA A 234 5.58 -29.63 -17.26
C ALA A 234 4.95 -28.24 -17.51
N MET A 235 4.14 -27.74 -16.60
CA MET A 235 3.60 -26.37 -16.68
C MET A 235 4.71 -25.33 -16.80
N TYR A 236 5.73 -25.38 -15.95
CA TYR A 236 6.86 -24.44 -16.01
C TYR A 236 7.62 -24.56 -17.33
N ARG A 237 7.83 -25.77 -17.86
CA ARG A 237 8.44 -25.98 -19.18
C ARG A 237 7.65 -25.28 -20.27
N ASN A 238 6.33 -25.40 -20.27
CA ASN A 238 5.45 -24.76 -21.25
C ASN A 238 5.50 -23.23 -21.13
N ILE A 239 5.57 -22.70 -19.89
CA ILE A 239 5.77 -21.26 -19.64
C ILE A 239 7.11 -20.79 -20.24
N TYR A 240 8.22 -21.49 -19.96
CA TYR A 240 9.54 -21.13 -20.50
C TYR A 240 9.61 -21.13 -22.02
N ARG A 241 8.85 -22.05 -22.67
CA ARG A 241 8.81 -22.18 -24.13
C ARG A 241 7.75 -21.29 -24.79
N GLY A 242 6.85 -20.70 -24.00
CA GLY A 242 5.69 -19.99 -24.55
C GLY A 242 4.74 -20.92 -25.32
N GLU A 243 4.68 -22.20 -24.94
CA GLU A 243 3.87 -23.23 -25.65
C GLU A 243 2.44 -23.25 -25.10
N TYR A 244 1.53 -22.61 -25.80
CA TYR A 244 0.08 -22.64 -25.53
C TYR A 244 -0.72 -22.61 -26.82
N LYS A 245 -2.03 -22.92 -26.78
CA LYS A 245 -2.89 -23.00 -27.95
C LYS A 245 -4.03 -21.99 -27.86
N PHE A 246 -4.28 -21.26 -28.93
CA PHE A 246 -5.44 -20.38 -29.00
C PHE A 246 -6.73 -21.17 -29.31
N PRO A 247 -7.86 -20.78 -28.70
CA PRO A 247 -9.17 -21.24 -29.14
C PRO A 247 -9.42 -20.91 -30.61
N LYS A 248 -10.21 -21.75 -31.28
CA LYS A 248 -10.51 -21.57 -32.72
C LYS A 248 -11.26 -20.28 -33.03
N TRP A 249 -11.96 -19.73 -32.03
CA TRP A 249 -12.75 -18.49 -32.15
C TRP A 249 -11.96 -17.23 -31.90
N THR A 250 -10.67 -17.30 -31.58
CA THR A 250 -9.82 -16.13 -31.30
C THR A 250 -9.57 -15.36 -32.60
N SER A 251 -9.90 -14.06 -32.63
CA SER A 251 -9.59 -13.18 -33.76
C SER A 251 -8.09 -13.06 -34.00
N PRO A 252 -7.65 -12.81 -35.26
CA PRO A 252 -6.24 -12.60 -35.55
C PRO A 252 -5.61 -11.47 -34.77
N GLU A 253 -6.36 -10.37 -34.54
CA GLU A 253 -5.93 -9.17 -33.80
C GLU A 253 -5.69 -9.49 -32.33
N LEU A 254 -6.64 -10.17 -31.68
CA LEU A 254 -6.51 -10.59 -30.28
C LEU A 254 -5.38 -11.59 -30.10
N ARG A 255 -5.24 -12.54 -31.04
CA ARG A 255 -4.13 -13.50 -31.04
C ARG A 255 -2.77 -12.79 -31.08
N ARG A 256 -2.61 -11.81 -31.97
CA ARG A 256 -1.40 -11.01 -32.09
C ARG A 256 -1.08 -10.30 -30.77
N LEU A 257 -2.06 -9.63 -30.15
CA LEU A 257 -1.84 -8.92 -28.89
C LEU A 257 -1.45 -9.87 -27.76
N ILE A 258 -2.17 -10.98 -27.56
CA ILE A 258 -1.83 -11.97 -26.54
C ILE A 258 -0.44 -12.55 -26.78
N SER A 259 -0.05 -12.82 -28.03
CA SER A 259 1.30 -13.33 -28.32
C SER A 259 2.40 -12.33 -27.96
N ARG A 260 2.16 -11.02 -28.10
CA ARG A 260 3.10 -9.97 -27.66
C ARG A 260 3.14 -9.79 -26.13
N LEU A 261 2.01 -10.01 -25.43
CA LEU A 261 1.93 -9.99 -23.98
C LEU A 261 2.63 -11.21 -23.35
N LEU A 262 2.47 -12.38 -23.97
CA LEU A 262 3.07 -13.65 -23.55
C LEU A 262 4.38 -13.96 -24.31
N ASP A 263 5.14 -12.92 -24.66
CA ASP A 263 6.50 -13.07 -25.14
C ASP A 263 7.42 -13.49 -23.98
N THR A 264 8.10 -14.62 -24.15
CA THR A 264 8.97 -15.18 -23.11
C THR A 264 10.23 -14.35 -22.85
N ASN A 265 10.63 -13.53 -23.83
CA ASN A 265 11.72 -12.58 -23.67
C ASN A 265 11.19 -11.24 -23.12
N PRO A 266 11.55 -10.84 -21.88
CA PRO A 266 11.06 -9.59 -21.31
C PRO A 266 11.53 -8.33 -22.07
N GLU A 267 12.66 -8.39 -22.79
CA GLU A 267 13.18 -7.23 -23.55
C GLU A 267 12.32 -6.92 -24.78
N THR A 268 11.76 -7.93 -25.42
CA THR A 268 10.89 -7.79 -26.60
C THR A 268 9.40 -7.80 -26.24
N ARG A 269 9.06 -8.17 -25.02
CA ARG A 269 7.68 -8.13 -24.53
C ARG A 269 7.11 -6.73 -24.62
N ILE A 270 5.89 -6.61 -25.13
CA ILE A 270 5.16 -5.35 -25.31
C ILE A 270 5.16 -4.49 -24.03
N THR A 271 5.20 -3.18 -24.19
CA THR A 271 5.11 -2.20 -23.10
C THR A 271 3.68 -1.67 -22.94
N ILE A 272 3.39 -0.96 -21.83
CA ILE A 272 2.08 -0.31 -21.61
C ILE A 272 1.75 0.66 -22.76
N ASP A 273 2.72 1.48 -23.18
CA ASP A 273 2.52 2.46 -24.26
C ASP A 273 2.20 1.78 -25.59
N GLU A 274 2.88 0.68 -25.89
CA GLU A 274 2.59 -0.10 -27.08
C GLU A 274 1.23 -0.81 -27.00
N ILE A 275 0.80 -1.30 -25.82
CA ILE A 275 -0.54 -1.88 -25.61
C ILE A 275 -1.61 -0.85 -25.90
N ILE A 276 -1.48 0.37 -25.36
CA ILE A 276 -2.45 1.46 -25.54
C ILE A 276 -2.57 1.84 -27.02
N ASN A 277 -1.49 1.70 -27.80
CA ASN A 277 -1.45 1.98 -29.22
C ASN A 277 -1.81 0.78 -30.10
N ASP A 278 -2.01 -0.43 -29.55
CA ASP A 278 -2.41 -1.61 -30.32
C ASP A 278 -3.82 -1.43 -30.88
N PRO A 279 -4.06 -1.71 -32.18
CA PRO A 279 -5.37 -1.52 -32.83
C PRO A 279 -6.51 -2.28 -32.14
N TRP A 280 -6.27 -3.49 -31.64
CA TRP A 280 -7.29 -4.24 -30.91
C TRP A 280 -7.67 -3.55 -29.60
N PHE A 281 -6.68 -3.07 -28.84
CA PHE A 281 -6.88 -2.37 -27.56
C PHE A 281 -7.54 -1.01 -27.76
N LYS A 282 -7.11 -0.25 -28.77
CA LYS A 282 -7.52 1.15 -28.99
C LYS A 282 -8.99 1.29 -29.38
N ASN A 283 -9.63 0.22 -29.87
CA ASN A 283 -11.04 0.25 -30.27
C ASN A 283 -11.94 0.55 -29.05
N GLY A 284 -12.57 1.72 -29.07
CA GLY A 284 -13.43 2.20 -27.99
C GLY A 284 -12.69 2.63 -26.70
N TYR A 285 -11.35 2.64 -26.68
CA TYR A 285 -10.58 3.07 -25.53
C TYR A 285 -10.76 4.57 -25.28
N LYS A 286 -11.04 4.89 -24.04
CA LYS A 286 -11.04 6.26 -23.52
C LYS A 286 -10.04 6.32 -22.38
N GLU A 287 -9.03 7.15 -22.55
CA GLU A 287 -8.04 7.37 -21.50
C GLU A 287 -8.71 7.91 -20.24
N VAL A 288 -8.42 7.27 -19.13
CA VAL A 288 -8.90 7.71 -17.82
C VAL A 288 -8.02 8.90 -17.41
N LYS A 289 -8.58 10.10 -17.48
CA LYS A 289 -7.93 11.29 -16.92
C LYS A 289 -7.97 11.15 -15.40
N VAL A 290 -6.94 10.55 -14.84
CA VAL A 290 -6.70 10.61 -13.40
C VAL A 290 -6.17 12.00 -13.14
N GLN A 291 -6.93 12.83 -12.42
CA GLN A 291 -6.37 14.10 -11.94
C GLN A 291 -5.10 13.74 -11.15
N PRO A 292 -3.97 14.40 -11.40
CA PRO A 292 -2.85 14.29 -10.50
C PRO A 292 -3.44 14.58 -9.11
N VAL A 293 -3.34 13.64 -8.21
CA VAL A 293 -3.39 14.02 -6.81
C VAL A 293 -2.09 14.80 -6.68
N ASP A 294 -2.19 16.12 -6.79
CA ASP A 294 -1.14 17.01 -6.41
C ASP A 294 -0.86 16.64 -4.94
N PHE A 295 0.15 15.82 -4.73
CA PHE A 295 0.95 15.93 -3.54
C PHE A 295 1.75 17.23 -3.73
N ASP A 296 1.01 18.32 -3.95
CA ASP A 296 1.53 19.64 -3.75
C ASP A 296 1.99 19.65 -2.28
N LEU A 297 3.30 19.64 -2.15
CA LEU A 297 3.98 20.32 -1.07
C LEU A 297 3.66 21.84 -1.17
N LYS A 298 2.42 22.20 -1.52
CA LYS A 298 1.90 23.50 -1.19
C LYS A 298 1.87 23.49 0.33
N GLU A 299 2.74 24.26 0.87
CA GLU A 299 2.58 24.89 2.16
C GLU A 299 1.08 25.15 2.38
N GLU A 300 0.37 24.16 2.97
CA GLU A 300 -0.94 24.43 3.54
C GLU A 300 -0.69 25.38 4.71
N THR A 301 -0.69 26.66 4.34
CA THR A 301 -0.97 27.72 5.28
C THR A 301 -2.34 27.39 5.89
N GLN A 302 -2.30 27.02 7.16
CA GLN A 302 -3.45 26.92 8.06
C GLN A 302 -4.47 25.82 7.74
N SER A 303 -4.22 24.60 8.23
CA SER A 303 -5.27 23.77 8.82
C SER A 303 -4.64 22.82 9.83
N ASN A 304 -5.29 22.64 10.98
CA ASN A 304 -4.94 21.69 12.02
C ASN A 304 -4.65 20.33 11.42
N VAL A 305 -3.38 19.94 11.31
CA VAL A 305 -2.98 18.61 10.89
C VAL A 305 -3.46 17.64 11.94
N ARG A 306 -4.64 17.06 11.74
CA ARG A 306 -5.13 15.98 12.59
C ARG A 306 -4.34 14.74 12.25
N PHE A 307 -3.64 14.19 13.22
CA PHE A 307 -3.01 12.88 13.10
C PHE A 307 -4.04 11.85 12.64
N ASN A 308 -3.73 11.12 11.59
CA ASN A 308 -4.53 9.98 11.20
C ASN A 308 -4.13 8.76 12.03
N ALA A 309 -4.90 7.67 11.91
CA ALA A 309 -4.64 6.44 12.66
C ALA A 309 -3.24 5.83 12.42
N PHE A 310 -2.55 6.21 11.33
CA PHE A 310 -1.17 5.78 11.05
C PHE A 310 -0.17 6.47 11.96
N ASP A 311 -0.37 7.75 12.19
CA ASP A 311 0.49 8.51 13.08
C ASP A 311 0.36 7.93 14.49
N LEU A 312 -0.86 7.55 14.91
CA LEU A 312 -1.14 6.87 16.19
C LEU A 312 -0.52 5.47 16.28
N ILE A 313 -0.54 4.71 15.17
CA ILE A 313 0.09 3.38 15.10
C ILE A 313 1.61 3.50 15.23
N SER A 314 2.21 4.55 14.66
CA SER A 314 3.64 4.80 14.78
C SER A 314 4.10 5.07 16.21
N PHE A 315 3.19 5.50 17.10
CA PHE A 315 3.45 5.72 18.52
C PHE A 315 3.32 4.46 19.39
N SER A 316 2.71 3.37 18.87
CA SER A 316 2.57 2.15 19.67
C SER A 316 3.91 1.41 19.77
N THR A 317 4.36 1.14 21.00
CA THR A 317 5.57 0.36 21.28
C THR A 317 5.56 -0.97 20.50
N GLY A 318 6.57 -1.20 19.67
CA GLY A 318 6.73 -2.42 18.85
C GLY A 318 6.11 -2.37 17.45
N PHE A 319 5.43 -1.28 17.06
CA PHE A 319 4.86 -1.12 15.72
C PHE A 319 5.22 0.25 15.12
N ASP A 320 6.52 0.47 14.88
CA ASP A 320 7.01 1.72 14.30
C ASP A 320 6.74 1.78 12.79
N LEU A 321 5.90 2.71 12.38
CA LEU A 321 5.57 3.01 10.97
C LEU A 321 6.27 4.29 10.47
N SER A 322 7.10 4.92 11.28
CA SER A 322 7.74 6.22 10.95
C SER A 322 8.53 6.19 9.64
N GLY A 323 9.16 5.06 9.30
CA GLY A 323 9.89 4.89 8.04
C GLY A 323 9.04 4.87 6.76
N LEU A 324 7.70 4.90 6.86
CA LEU A 324 6.81 4.92 5.70
C LEU A 324 6.56 6.32 5.12
N PHE A 325 6.91 7.36 5.86
CA PHE A 325 6.51 8.73 5.54
C PHE A 325 7.66 9.61 5.07
N ASN A 326 8.86 9.04 4.87
CA ASN A 326 10.03 9.77 4.37
C ASN A 326 10.15 9.63 2.86
N ASP A 327 9.64 10.63 2.12
CA ASP A 327 9.73 10.74 0.66
C ASP A 327 11.02 11.44 0.18
N THR A 328 12.09 11.49 0.98
CA THR A 328 13.36 12.11 0.59
C THR A 328 14.54 11.18 0.84
N GLU A 329 15.46 11.13 -0.12
CA GLU A 329 16.70 10.34 -0.19
C GLU A 329 17.73 10.58 0.94
N PHE A 330 17.35 11.29 2.01
CA PHE A 330 18.19 11.50 3.17
C PHE A 330 17.53 10.89 4.39
N SER A 331 18.26 10.07 5.12
CA SER A 331 17.86 9.49 6.41
C SER A 331 17.67 10.61 7.45
N VAL A 332 16.50 11.23 7.44
CA VAL A 332 16.11 12.14 8.53
C VAL A 332 15.69 11.25 9.70
N GLN A 333 16.52 11.12 10.69
CA GLN A 333 16.11 10.54 11.96
C GLN A 333 15.06 11.45 12.58
N ARG A 334 13.83 10.95 12.75
CA ARG A 334 12.75 11.69 13.41
C ARG A 334 12.43 11.02 14.73
N GLU A 335 12.37 11.82 15.77
CA GLU A 335 11.93 11.40 17.09
C GLU A 335 10.63 12.10 17.47
N ARG A 336 9.80 11.42 18.23
CA ARG A 336 8.46 11.89 18.59
C ARG A 336 8.15 11.62 20.05
N PHE A 337 7.38 12.52 20.66
CA PHE A 337 6.75 12.30 21.96
C PHE A 337 5.39 12.99 22.00
N VAL A 338 4.51 12.52 22.90
CA VAL A 338 3.19 13.11 23.15
C VAL A 338 3.30 14.08 24.33
N SER A 339 2.61 15.21 24.27
CA SER A 339 2.53 16.20 25.33
C SER A 339 1.08 16.63 25.57
N ALA A 340 0.71 16.91 26.80
CA ALA A 340 -0.54 17.56 27.18
C ALA A 340 -0.44 19.09 27.22
N GLU A 341 0.76 19.62 26.98
CA GLU A 341 1.00 21.05 26.97
C GLU A 341 0.56 21.69 25.65
N LYS A 342 0.18 22.97 25.73
CA LYS A 342 -0.21 23.74 24.53
C LYS A 342 0.99 24.03 23.63
N PRO A 343 0.82 24.06 22.27
CA PRO A 343 1.92 24.27 21.34
C PRO A 343 2.81 25.48 21.65
N TRP A 344 2.22 26.61 22.00
CA TRP A 344 2.97 27.83 22.31
C TRP A 344 3.88 27.65 23.53
N ARG A 345 3.44 26.90 24.55
CA ARG A 345 4.21 26.64 25.76
C ARG A 345 5.39 25.70 25.51
N ILE A 346 5.19 24.71 24.64
CA ILE A 346 6.25 23.83 24.20
C ILE A 346 7.33 24.62 23.44
N ILE A 347 6.91 25.51 22.51
CA ILE A 347 7.83 26.36 21.76
C ILE A 347 8.62 27.29 22.67
N GLU A 348 7.95 27.88 23.66
CA GLU A 348 8.59 28.79 24.63
C GLU A 348 9.62 28.04 25.49
N ARG A 349 9.26 26.85 25.96
CA ARG A 349 10.18 25.99 26.72
C ARG A 349 11.41 25.57 25.87
N ILE A 350 11.22 25.23 24.60
CA ILE A 350 12.33 24.93 23.68
C ILE A 350 13.24 26.15 23.52
N LYS A 351 12.69 27.34 23.35
CA LYS A 351 13.47 28.59 23.25
C LYS A 351 14.31 28.86 24.50
N GLU A 352 13.72 28.68 25.67
CA GLU A 352 14.42 28.85 26.94
C GLU A 352 15.61 27.90 27.08
N GLU A 353 15.46 26.66 26.66
CA GLU A 353 16.54 25.67 26.73
C GLU A 353 17.60 25.92 25.66
N VAL A 354 17.20 26.31 24.44
CA VAL A 354 18.13 26.68 23.36
C VAL A 354 18.95 27.93 23.72
N ALA A 355 18.35 28.93 24.42
CA ALA A 355 19.07 30.12 24.87
C ALA A 355 20.18 29.81 25.92
N LYS A 356 20.14 28.65 26.56
CA LYS A 356 21.20 28.15 27.48
C LYS A 356 22.29 27.33 26.76
N MET A 357 22.15 27.12 25.44
CA MET A 357 23.11 26.33 24.67
C MET A 357 24.06 27.24 23.90
N GLU A 358 25.34 26.88 23.89
CA GLU A 358 26.32 27.51 23.02
C GLU A 358 26.19 26.97 21.59
N ASN A 359 26.28 27.84 20.61
CA ASN A 359 26.28 27.52 19.16
C ASN A 359 24.96 26.93 18.60
N VAL A 360 23.82 27.12 19.24
CA VAL A 360 22.50 26.75 18.68
C VAL A 360 21.62 28.03 18.60
N GLU A 361 21.12 28.31 17.42
CA GLU A 361 20.27 29.48 17.17
C GLU A 361 18.90 29.09 16.59
N VAL A 362 17.88 29.92 16.87
CA VAL A 362 16.54 29.77 16.30
C VAL A 362 16.51 30.48 14.95
N ILE A 363 16.42 29.73 13.85
CA ILE A 363 16.38 30.29 12.49
C ILE A 363 14.97 30.63 12.01
N SER A 364 13.95 29.90 12.48
CA SER A 364 12.56 30.25 12.19
C SER A 364 11.62 29.71 13.23
N MET A 365 10.47 30.38 13.40
CA MET A 365 9.42 30.01 14.35
C MET A 365 8.04 30.20 13.72
N ARG A 366 7.14 29.25 13.98
CA ARG A 366 5.72 29.26 13.57
C ARG A 366 4.85 28.91 14.79
N GLU A 367 3.54 29.10 14.71
CA GLU A 367 2.61 28.75 15.79
C GLU A 367 2.66 27.25 16.17
N SER A 368 3.02 26.40 15.22
CA SER A 368 3.05 24.93 15.37
C SER A 368 4.45 24.32 15.18
N GLY A 369 5.54 25.11 15.30
CA GLY A 369 6.88 24.55 15.14
C GLY A 369 8.01 25.57 15.23
N ILE A 370 9.22 25.05 15.45
CA ILE A 370 10.45 25.83 15.56
C ILE A 370 11.59 25.14 14.81
N ARG A 371 12.46 25.91 14.18
CA ARG A 371 13.68 25.42 13.54
C ARG A 371 14.91 25.99 14.20
N LEU A 372 15.85 25.11 14.49
CA LEU A 372 17.10 25.40 15.17
C LEU A 372 18.26 25.06 14.25
N GLU A 373 19.32 25.86 14.30
CA GLU A 373 20.57 25.61 13.57
C GLU A 373 21.76 25.59 14.53
N HIS A 374 22.65 24.61 14.33
CA HIS A 374 23.89 24.57 15.05
C HIS A 374 25.01 25.19 14.21
N LEU A 375 25.59 26.30 14.69
CA LEU A 375 26.55 27.13 13.95
C LEU A 375 27.90 26.44 13.62
N GLY A 376 28.22 25.30 14.24
CA GLY A 376 29.48 24.58 14.01
C GLY A 376 29.42 23.45 12.98
N ASN A 377 28.24 22.86 12.73
CA ASN A 377 28.11 21.60 11.96
C ASN A 377 27.06 21.68 10.83
N ASN A 378 26.50 22.86 10.55
CA ASN A 378 25.37 23.04 9.60
C ASN A 378 24.22 22.04 9.83
N LEU A 379 23.96 21.65 11.09
CA LEU A 379 22.88 20.79 11.50
C LEU A 379 21.62 21.62 11.69
N VAL A 380 20.54 21.27 10.99
CA VAL A 380 19.22 21.87 11.18
C VAL A 380 18.32 20.87 11.89
N ILE A 381 17.74 21.28 13.01
CA ILE A 381 16.71 20.54 13.75
C ILE A 381 15.37 21.22 13.53
N ALA A 382 14.44 20.54 12.90
CA ALA A 382 13.07 20.99 12.72
C ALA A 382 12.19 20.32 13.79
N ILE A 383 11.51 21.10 14.63
CA ILE A 383 10.57 20.60 15.62
C ILE A 383 9.18 21.07 15.21
N ASP A 384 8.31 20.13 14.87
CA ASP A 384 6.93 20.38 14.50
C ASP A 384 5.99 19.87 15.59
N ILE A 385 4.94 20.64 15.90
CA ILE A 385 3.95 20.33 16.94
C ILE A 385 2.60 20.19 16.28
N ASN A 386 2.03 19.02 16.38
CA ASN A 386 0.79 18.67 15.69
C ASN A 386 -0.29 18.25 16.69
N GLN A 387 -1.53 18.67 16.44
CA GLN A 387 -2.66 18.34 17.31
C GLN A 387 -3.02 16.84 17.17
N LEU A 388 -3.06 16.12 18.29
CA LEU A 388 -3.43 14.71 18.35
C LEU A 388 -4.91 14.54 18.74
N THR A 389 -5.30 15.16 19.85
CA THR A 389 -6.68 15.26 20.36
C THR A 389 -6.94 16.69 20.81
N GLU A 390 -8.10 17.00 21.40
CA GLU A 390 -8.37 18.31 21.99
C GLU A 390 -7.40 18.66 23.13
N GLU A 391 -6.87 17.64 23.83
CA GLU A 391 -6.01 17.79 25.01
C GLU A 391 -4.55 17.42 24.76
N LEU A 392 -4.23 16.70 23.69
CA LEU A 392 -2.89 16.15 23.43
C LEU A 392 -2.31 16.64 22.11
N VAL A 393 -1.00 16.89 22.12
CA VAL A 393 -0.21 17.21 20.92
C VAL A 393 0.93 16.22 20.74
N VAL A 394 1.40 16.05 19.53
CA VAL A 394 2.63 15.31 19.22
C VAL A 394 3.71 16.30 18.82
N VAL A 395 4.84 16.20 19.48
CA VAL A 395 6.06 16.90 19.15
C VAL A 395 6.95 15.98 18.33
N GLU A 396 7.29 16.41 17.11
CA GLU A 396 8.15 15.67 16.18
C GLU A 396 9.43 16.46 15.93
N ALA A 397 10.58 15.88 16.24
CA ALA A 397 11.89 16.45 15.98
C ALA A 397 12.55 15.72 14.81
N GLY A 398 12.73 16.40 13.69
CA GLY A 398 13.44 15.94 12.51
C GLY A 398 14.81 16.58 12.39
N ARG A 399 15.83 15.81 12.02
CA ARG A 399 17.21 16.28 11.86
C ARG A 399 17.64 16.21 10.41
N ARG A 400 18.24 17.27 9.90
CA ARG A 400 18.80 17.32 8.54
C ARG A 400 20.29 17.65 8.64
N GLU A 401 21.12 16.70 8.25
CA GLU A 401 22.57 16.89 8.14
C GLU A 401 22.94 17.31 6.73
N LEU A 402 23.85 18.30 6.62
CA LEU A 402 24.42 18.69 5.35
C LEU A 402 25.79 18.01 5.10
N THR A 403 26.37 17.36 6.14
CA THR A 403 27.64 16.61 6.05
C THR A 403 27.61 15.41 7.02
N ALA A 404 28.14 14.27 6.59
CA ALA A 404 28.15 13.04 7.40
C ALA A 404 29.11 13.13 8.59
N GLY A 405 28.58 12.98 9.81
CA GLY A 405 29.32 12.72 11.05
C GLY A 405 29.02 13.69 12.20
N SER A 406 28.48 13.19 13.31
CA SER A 406 28.37 13.78 14.66
C SER A 406 27.07 14.47 15.10
N SER A 407 25.92 14.02 14.64
CA SER A 407 24.64 14.72 14.95
C SER A 407 23.86 14.26 16.20
N ASP A 408 24.21 13.13 16.81
CA ASP A 408 23.41 12.54 17.90
C ASP A 408 23.53 13.26 19.25
N GLU A 409 24.65 13.98 19.48
CA GLU A 409 24.91 14.62 20.78
C GLU A 409 23.96 15.77 21.13
N ILE A 410 23.56 16.61 20.16
CA ILE A 410 22.81 17.84 20.48
C ILE A 410 21.37 17.53 20.84
N TRP A 411 20.71 16.69 20.07
CA TRP A 411 19.34 16.32 20.35
C TRP A 411 19.25 15.33 21.51
N ASN A 412 19.93 14.19 21.41
CA ASN A 412 19.79 13.09 22.37
C ASN A 412 20.43 13.38 23.72
N GLU A 413 21.57 14.08 23.76
CA GLU A 413 22.28 14.30 24.99
C GLU A 413 22.00 15.65 25.63
N LYS A 414 21.67 16.69 24.83
CA LYS A 414 21.50 18.04 25.35
C LYS A 414 20.05 18.53 25.38
N LEU A 415 19.29 18.40 24.30
CA LEU A 415 17.95 19.01 24.23
C LEU A 415 16.85 18.08 24.73
N LYS A 416 16.79 16.85 24.24
CA LYS A 416 15.74 15.88 24.60
C LYS A 416 15.61 15.61 26.12
N PRO A 417 16.70 15.43 26.89
CA PRO A 417 16.60 15.22 28.33
C PRO A 417 16.00 16.40 29.06
N ARG A 418 16.21 17.64 28.55
CA ARG A 418 15.69 18.88 29.13
C ARG A 418 14.24 19.16 28.83
N LEU A 419 13.66 18.38 27.88
CA LEU A 419 12.24 18.44 27.51
C LEU A 419 11.47 17.23 28.04
N SER A 420 12.07 16.43 28.90
CA SER A 420 11.45 15.22 29.49
C SER A 420 10.21 15.52 30.33
N ASP A 421 10.14 16.70 30.93
CA ASP A 421 8.99 17.23 31.67
C ASP A 421 7.76 17.51 30.77
N LEU A 422 7.95 17.68 29.48
CA LEU A 422 6.87 17.87 28.50
C LEU A 422 6.27 16.54 27.99
N VAL A 423 6.90 15.40 28.29
CA VAL A 423 6.44 14.09 27.84
C VAL A 423 5.25 13.64 28.69
N TYR A 424 4.12 13.37 28.01
CA TYR A 424 2.93 12.85 28.67
C TYR A 424 3.15 11.41 29.15
N ASN A 425 3.06 11.20 30.47
CA ASN A 425 3.10 9.90 31.12
C ASN A 425 1.70 9.54 31.64
N SER A 426 1.09 8.48 31.10
CA SER A 426 -0.24 8.00 31.51
C SER A 426 -0.28 7.35 32.91
N GLU A 427 0.87 7.25 33.60
CA GLU A 427 0.97 6.59 34.93
C GLU A 427 0.81 7.55 36.15
N SER A 428 0.57 8.83 35.91
CA SER A 428 0.47 9.81 37.02
C SER A 428 -0.96 10.11 37.49
N GLU A 429 -1.98 9.39 37.01
CA GLU A 429 -3.37 9.47 37.48
C GLU A 429 -3.92 8.10 37.88
N LEU A 430 -3.33 7.45 38.88
CA LEU A 430 -3.94 6.35 39.66
C LEU A 430 -3.73 6.57 41.15
#